data_124f40d626ae839f504915bf34033f0a
#
_entry.id   124f40d626ae839f504915bf34033f0a
#
_cell.length_a   1.000
_cell.length_b   1.000
_cell.length_c   1.000
_cell.angle_alpha   90.00
_cell.angle_beta   90.00
_cell.angle_gamma   90.00
#
_symmetry.space_group_name_H-M   'P 1'
#
loop_
_entity.id
_entity.type
_entity.pdbx_description
1 polymer ?
#
loop_
_entity_poly.entity_id
_entity_poly.type
_entity_poly.pdbx_seq_one_letter_code
_entity_poly.pdbx_strand_id
1 'polypeptide(L)'
;MNNELKIFYPFKPFLITQSWGNPNPAYAAQFGKPEFKLHNGVDANPGVQEYTGKLRTEYPVYCPVEGFTVKQVDYAPQGGGNELWLISNQPLQMFDQKLYAYIPLCHAKKVLVKAGDQPKLGELLMIADNTGFSTGLHTHMGLYRVEYNGFNITKVDKNSAEGSFDPSLFFMKEYAIDKATLPTLISNGLLYYKYLLGLA
;
A
#
# COMPACT_ATOMS: atom_id res chain seq x y z
N MET A 1 -22.77 -7.20 10.62
CA MET A 1 -22.04 -6.88 9.38
C MET A 1 -20.81 -7.76 9.35
N ASN A 2 -20.55 -8.44 8.23
CA ASN A 2 -19.33 -9.26 8.07
C ASN A 2 -18.11 -8.31 8.09
N ASN A 3 -17.31 -8.44 9.12
CA ASN A 3 -16.14 -7.59 9.36
C ASN A 3 -14.92 -8.21 8.65
N GLU A 4 -15.08 -8.57 7.37
CA GLU A 4 -14.05 -9.17 6.55
C GLU A 4 -13.13 -8.11 5.96
N LEU A 5 -11.84 -8.42 5.84
CA LEU A 5 -10.89 -7.58 5.13
C LEU A 5 -11.27 -7.53 3.64
N LYS A 6 -11.37 -6.32 3.11
CA LYS A 6 -11.58 -6.03 1.68
C LYS A 6 -10.57 -5.01 1.24
N ILE A 7 -9.80 -5.32 0.20
CA ILE A 7 -8.79 -4.44 -0.38
C ILE A 7 -9.21 -4.08 -1.81
N PHE A 8 -9.39 -2.81 -2.08
CA PHE A 8 -9.68 -2.27 -3.40
C PHE A 8 -8.38 -1.89 -4.11
N TYR A 9 -8.38 -1.87 -5.44
CA TYR A 9 -7.21 -1.44 -6.20
C TYR A 9 -6.94 0.05 -5.97
N PRO A 10 -5.74 0.43 -5.50
CA PRO A 10 -5.45 1.79 -5.07
C PRO A 10 -5.24 2.80 -6.19
N PHE A 11 -5.14 2.35 -7.45
CA PHE A 11 -4.99 3.19 -8.65
C PHE A 11 -5.52 2.46 -9.89
N LYS A 12 -5.67 3.17 -11.01
CA LYS A 12 -6.30 2.67 -12.23
C LYS A 12 -5.43 2.94 -13.48
N PRO A 13 -5.15 1.93 -14.32
CA PRO A 13 -5.35 0.50 -14.08
C PRO A 13 -4.42 -0.05 -12.99
N PHE A 14 -4.68 -1.25 -12.48
CA PHE A 14 -3.86 -1.94 -11.48
C PHE A 14 -3.27 -3.21 -12.12
N LEU A 15 -2.02 -3.13 -12.54
CA LEU A 15 -1.32 -4.21 -13.20
C LEU A 15 -0.25 -4.76 -12.25
N ILE A 16 -0.45 -6.00 -11.82
CA ILE A 16 0.52 -6.69 -10.94
C ILE A 16 1.77 -7.02 -11.77
N THR A 17 2.92 -6.54 -11.33
CA THR A 17 4.23 -6.77 -11.93
C THR A 17 5.04 -7.82 -11.16
N GLN A 18 4.81 -7.93 -9.85
CA GLN A 18 5.41 -8.98 -9.02
C GLN A 18 4.40 -9.42 -7.93
N SER A 19 4.13 -10.71 -7.86
CA SER A 19 3.22 -11.28 -6.88
C SER A 19 3.92 -11.56 -5.54
N TRP A 20 3.13 -11.66 -4.48
CA TRP A 20 3.58 -12.15 -3.19
C TRP A 20 4.19 -13.57 -3.32
N GLY A 21 5.26 -13.83 -2.56
CA GLY A 21 5.93 -15.13 -2.54
C GLY A 21 6.83 -15.39 -3.77
N ASN A 22 6.87 -14.50 -4.76
CA ASN A 22 7.82 -14.64 -5.86
C ASN A 22 9.28 -14.53 -5.35
N PRO A 23 10.21 -15.27 -5.97
CA PRO A 23 11.63 -15.17 -5.62
C PRO A 23 12.15 -13.73 -5.76
N ASN A 24 12.85 -13.24 -4.75
CA ASN A 24 13.47 -11.92 -4.73
C ASN A 24 14.96 -12.01 -4.30
N PRO A 25 15.81 -12.67 -5.10
CA PRO A 25 17.21 -12.94 -4.72
C PRO A 25 18.06 -11.68 -4.58
N ALA A 26 17.76 -10.63 -5.33
CA ALA A 26 18.47 -9.35 -5.22
C ALA A 26 18.26 -8.69 -3.85
N TYR A 27 17.05 -8.73 -3.35
CA TYR A 27 16.70 -8.20 -2.03
C TYR A 27 17.37 -9.01 -0.91
N ALA A 28 17.31 -10.35 -1.00
CA ALA A 28 17.98 -11.24 -0.05
C ALA A 28 19.51 -11.01 -0.01
N ALA A 29 20.14 -10.83 -1.16
CA ALA A 29 21.56 -10.56 -1.27
C ALA A 29 21.95 -9.21 -0.66
N GLN A 30 21.17 -8.16 -0.92
CA GLN A 30 21.44 -6.83 -0.38
C GLN A 30 21.43 -6.80 1.15
N PHE A 31 20.50 -7.49 1.78
CA PHE A 31 20.37 -7.49 3.24
C PHE A 31 21.13 -8.63 3.92
N GLY A 32 21.74 -9.56 3.15
CA GLY A 32 22.39 -10.72 3.70
C GLY A 32 21.46 -11.65 4.48
N LYS A 33 20.15 -11.62 4.17
CA LYS A 33 19.10 -12.34 4.89
C LYS A 33 18.35 -13.30 3.99
N PRO A 34 18.54 -14.61 4.16
CA PRO A 34 17.87 -15.64 3.33
C PRO A 34 16.35 -15.59 3.40
N GLU A 35 15.77 -15.12 4.51
CA GLU A 35 14.35 -14.96 4.71
C GLU A 35 13.71 -13.92 3.79
N PHE A 36 14.49 -12.98 3.26
CA PHE A 36 14.04 -11.94 2.34
C PHE A 36 14.01 -12.39 0.87
N LYS A 37 14.34 -13.66 0.60
CA LYS A 37 14.37 -14.18 -0.77
C LYS A 37 13.00 -14.31 -1.46
N LEU A 38 11.91 -14.18 -0.71
CA LEU A 38 10.56 -14.19 -1.24
C LEU A 38 9.95 -12.78 -1.11
N HIS A 39 9.22 -12.36 -2.13
CA HIS A 39 8.53 -11.07 -2.14
C HIS A 39 7.43 -11.03 -1.08
N ASN A 40 7.46 -10.02 -0.22
CA ASN A 40 6.59 -9.91 0.95
C ASN A 40 5.31 -9.07 0.72
N GLY A 41 4.96 -8.83 -0.53
CA GLY A 41 3.77 -8.10 -0.94
C GLY A 41 3.44 -8.30 -2.41
N VAL A 42 2.69 -7.38 -2.96
CA VAL A 42 2.37 -7.30 -4.39
C VAL A 42 2.91 -5.98 -4.92
N ASP A 43 3.70 -6.04 -5.99
CA ASP A 43 4.09 -4.86 -6.74
C ASP A 43 3.12 -4.65 -7.90
N ALA A 44 2.66 -3.44 -8.05
CA ALA A 44 1.77 -3.08 -9.15
C ALA A 44 2.05 -1.66 -9.66
N ASN A 45 1.76 -1.43 -10.94
CA ASN A 45 1.81 -0.12 -11.57
C ASN A 45 0.67 0.06 -12.58
N PRO A 46 0.40 1.28 -13.05
CA PRO A 46 -0.66 1.54 -14.03
C PRO A 46 -0.26 1.25 -15.49
N GLY A 47 0.92 0.68 -15.73
CA GLY A 47 1.41 0.42 -17.09
C GLY A 47 1.82 1.69 -17.85
N VAL A 48 1.92 1.55 -19.17
CA VAL A 48 2.25 2.65 -20.09
C VAL A 48 1.07 3.61 -20.20
N GLN A 49 1.33 4.89 -20.34
CA GLN A 49 0.31 5.89 -20.61
C GLN A 49 -0.21 5.73 -22.04
N GLU A 50 -1.47 5.27 -22.20
CA GLU A 50 -2.04 4.92 -23.50
C GLU A 50 -1.97 6.04 -24.56
N TYR A 51 -2.09 7.32 -24.14
CA TYR A 51 -2.17 8.45 -25.08
C TYR A 51 -0.84 8.92 -25.67
N THR A 52 0.28 8.66 -25.01
CA THR A 52 1.58 9.23 -25.41
C THR A 52 2.64 8.17 -25.69
N GLY A 53 2.39 6.91 -25.40
CA GLY A 53 3.38 5.83 -25.45
C GLY A 53 4.57 6.01 -24.49
N LYS A 54 4.52 7.04 -23.61
CA LYS A 54 5.54 7.30 -22.60
C LYS A 54 5.19 6.59 -21.31
N LEU A 55 6.21 6.04 -20.64
CA LEU A 55 6.06 5.54 -19.29
C LEU A 55 5.64 6.69 -18.37
N ARG A 56 4.71 6.43 -17.48
CA ARG A 56 4.39 7.35 -16.40
C ARG A 56 5.61 7.51 -15.49
N THR A 57 5.83 8.71 -14.99
CA THR A 57 6.90 8.99 -14.02
C THR A 57 6.36 9.02 -12.59
N GLU A 58 5.07 9.17 -12.43
CA GLU A 58 4.36 9.21 -11.14
C GLU A 58 2.86 8.96 -11.34
N TYR A 59 2.16 8.55 -10.30
CA TYR A 59 0.70 8.42 -10.30
C TYR A 59 0.11 8.53 -8.89
N PRO A 60 -1.18 8.97 -8.76
CA PRO A 60 -1.87 9.03 -7.48
C PRO A 60 -2.21 7.63 -6.96
N VAL A 61 -2.07 7.43 -5.66
CA VAL A 61 -2.45 6.21 -4.93
C VAL A 61 -3.51 6.57 -3.91
N TYR A 62 -4.65 5.91 -3.99
CA TYR A 62 -5.82 6.16 -3.16
C TYR A 62 -5.95 5.11 -2.06
N CYS A 63 -6.60 5.47 -0.96
CA CYS A 63 -6.84 4.56 0.16
C CYS A 63 -7.61 3.31 -0.30
N PRO A 64 -7.00 2.11 -0.19
CA PRO A 64 -7.58 0.88 -0.72
C PRO A 64 -8.54 0.18 0.25
N VAL A 65 -8.73 0.72 1.44
CA VAL A 65 -9.44 0.08 2.55
C VAL A 65 -10.34 1.07 3.28
N GLU A 66 -11.33 0.56 3.98
CA GLU A 66 -12.24 1.34 4.83
C GLU A 66 -12.03 1.01 6.30
N GLY A 67 -12.10 2.03 7.18
CA GLY A 67 -11.96 1.83 8.62
C GLY A 67 -10.51 1.57 9.07
N PHE A 68 -9.56 2.28 8.47
CA PHE A 68 -8.14 2.21 8.81
C PHE A 68 -7.62 3.56 9.28
N THR A 69 -6.54 3.52 10.07
CA THR A 69 -5.78 4.67 10.51
C THR A 69 -4.35 4.60 9.94
N VAL A 70 -3.81 5.73 9.54
CA VAL A 70 -2.38 5.84 9.21
C VAL A 70 -1.59 5.69 10.50
N LYS A 71 -0.94 4.54 10.68
CA LYS A 71 -0.16 4.24 11.89
C LYS A 71 1.22 4.89 11.85
N GLN A 72 1.82 4.94 10.67
CA GLN A 72 3.19 5.42 10.48
C GLN A 72 3.34 6.01 9.09
N VAL A 73 4.15 7.06 8.98
CA VAL A 73 4.72 7.59 7.74
C VAL A 73 6.22 7.66 7.96
N ASP A 74 7.01 7.07 7.06
CA ASP A 74 8.45 6.92 7.25
C ASP A 74 9.22 7.05 5.94
N TYR A 75 10.55 7.15 6.07
CA TYR A 75 11.49 7.09 4.96
C TYR A 75 12.54 6.01 5.22
N ALA A 76 12.44 4.91 4.49
CA ALA A 76 13.34 3.76 4.56
C ALA A 76 14.16 3.66 3.26
N PRO A 77 15.31 4.34 3.13
CA PRO A 77 16.06 4.44 1.87
C PRO A 77 16.59 3.09 1.36
N GLN A 78 16.80 2.13 2.26
CA GLN A 78 17.23 0.76 1.95
C GLN A 78 16.05 -0.22 1.86
N GLY A 79 14.81 0.25 2.01
CA GLY A 79 13.57 -0.53 2.02
C GLY A 79 12.48 0.13 1.18
N GLY A 80 11.33 0.41 1.78
CA GLY A 80 10.14 0.96 1.11
C GLY A 80 10.24 2.40 0.60
N GLY A 81 11.38 3.10 0.81
CA GLY A 81 11.51 4.50 0.44
C GLY A 81 10.61 5.39 1.29
N ASN A 82 9.92 6.35 0.66
CA ASN A 82 8.81 7.03 1.32
C ASN A 82 7.63 6.07 1.38
N GLU A 83 7.19 5.77 2.58
CA GLU A 83 6.15 4.77 2.83
C GLU A 83 5.14 5.23 3.88
N LEU A 84 3.95 4.67 3.80
CA LEU A 84 2.94 4.78 4.86
C LEU A 84 2.43 3.40 5.24
N TRP A 85 1.98 3.26 6.49
CA TRP A 85 1.45 2.04 7.05
C TRP A 85 0.05 2.27 7.60
N LEU A 86 -0.91 1.55 7.04
CA LEU A 86 -2.30 1.56 7.47
C LEU A 86 -2.55 0.42 8.46
N ILE A 87 -3.27 0.70 9.56
CA ILE A 87 -3.75 -0.34 10.48
C ILE A 87 -5.26 -0.28 10.57
N SER A 88 -5.93 -1.43 10.56
CA SER A 88 -7.38 -1.49 10.75
C SER A 88 -7.77 -1.00 12.14
N ASN A 89 -8.87 -0.24 12.25
CA ASN A 89 -9.33 0.34 13.52
C ASN A 89 -9.87 -0.72 14.49
N GLN A 90 -10.17 -1.92 13.97
CA GLN A 90 -10.65 -3.06 14.73
C GLN A 90 -10.17 -4.37 14.09
N PRO A 91 -10.17 -5.49 14.82
CA PRO A 91 -9.86 -6.79 14.25
C PRO A 91 -10.85 -7.15 13.13
N LEU A 92 -10.32 -7.60 12.00
CA LEU A 92 -11.06 -8.04 10.84
C LEU A 92 -11.01 -9.57 10.72
N GLN A 93 -12.06 -10.16 10.17
CA GLN A 93 -12.06 -11.57 9.83
C GLN A 93 -11.15 -11.80 8.63
N MET A 94 -10.08 -12.55 8.83
CA MET A 94 -9.14 -12.99 7.81
C MET A 94 -9.05 -14.52 7.91
N PHE A 95 -9.84 -15.22 7.08
CA PHE A 95 -10.09 -16.66 7.13
C PHE A 95 -10.67 -17.09 8.49
N ASP A 96 -9.92 -17.87 9.27
CA ASP A 96 -10.33 -18.47 10.54
C ASP A 96 -10.07 -17.60 11.78
N GLN A 97 -9.40 -16.45 11.60
CA GLN A 97 -8.94 -15.60 12.69
C GLN A 97 -9.44 -14.17 12.57
N LYS A 98 -9.64 -13.54 13.75
CA LYS A 98 -9.85 -12.09 13.86
C LYS A 98 -8.57 -11.43 14.31
N LEU A 99 -7.95 -10.70 13.38
CA LEU A 99 -6.67 -10.01 13.58
C LEU A 99 -6.72 -8.61 13.00
N TYR A 100 -5.84 -7.74 13.45
CA TYR A 100 -5.67 -6.46 12.78
C TYR A 100 -4.92 -6.65 11.46
N ALA A 101 -5.39 -5.97 10.41
CA ALA A 101 -4.68 -5.86 9.14
C ALA A 101 -3.73 -4.67 9.21
N TYR A 102 -2.46 -4.89 8.84
CA TYR A 102 -1.41 -3.87 8.81
C TYR A 102 -0.80 -3.84 7.41
N ILE A 103 -1.01 -2.74 6.69
CA ILE A 103 -0.79 -2.63 5.24
C ILE A 103 0.21 -1.50 4.95
N PRO A 104 1.46 -1.79 4.55
CA PRO A 104 2.36 -0.81 3.97
C PRO A 104 2.02 -0.52 2.52
N LEU A 105 2.19 0.75 2.13
CA LEU A 105 2.24 1.24 0.76
C LEU A 105 3.56 1.97 0.59
N CYS A 106 4.42 1.53 -0.34
CA CYS A 106 5.82 1.94 -0.44
C CYS A 106 6.13 2.63 -1.77
N HIS A 107 7.37 3.14 -1.85
CA HIS A 107 8.02 3.73 -3.02
C HIS A 107 7.39 5.04 -3.49
N ALA A 108 6.77 5.81 -2.55
CA ALA A 108 6.17 7.09 -2.88
C ALA A 108 7.22 8.16 -3.20
N LYS A 109 6.88 9.07 -4.13
CA LYS A 109 7.54 10.37 -4.26
C LYS A 109 7.22 11.25 -3.04
N LYS A 110 5.95 11.24 -2.66
CA LYS A 110 5.45 12.00 -1.53
C LYS A 110 4.25 11.32 -0.89
N VAL A 111 4.25 11.22 0.42
CA VAL A 111 3.08 10.88 1.23
C VAL A 111 2.33 12.19 1.56
N LEU A 112 1.00 12.19 1.42
CA LEU A 112 0.13 13.37 1.54
C LEU A 112 -0.72 13.35 2.81
N VAL A 113 -0.60 12.29 3.59
CA VAL A 113 -1.26 12.07 4.88
C VAL A 113 -0.21 11.93 5.98
N LYS A 114 -0.63 11.98 7.24
CA LYS A 114 0.25 11.86 8.40
C LYS A 114 -0.25 10.78 9.36
N ALA A 115 0.61 10.33 10.27
CA ALA A 115 0.24 9.41 11.33
C ALA A 115 -0.94 9.97 12.16
N GLY A 116 -1.93 9.12 12.44
CA GLY A 116 -3.18 9.46 13.11
C GLY A 116 -4.34 9.82 12.17
N ASP A 117 -4.10 10.13 10.90
CA ASP A 117 -5.18 10.37 9.94
C ASP A 117 -5.99 9.10 9.70
N GLN A 118 -7.30 9.25 9.45
CA GLN A 118 -8.24 8.17 9.14
C GLN A 118 -8.83 8.39 7.74
N PRO A 119 -8.06 8.04 6.69
CA PRO A 119 -8.51 8.28 5.33
C PRO A 119 -9.69 7.41 4.97
N LYS A 120 -10.62 7.97 4.20
CA LYS A 120 -11.76 7.25 3.65
C LYS A 120 -11.34 6.42 2.45
N LEU A 121 -12.08 5.35 2.17
CA LEU A 121 -11.93 4.60 0.93
C LEU A 121 -11.92 5.54 -0.29
N GLY A 122 -10.89 5.42 -1.15
CA GLY A 122 -10.70 6.27 -2.32
C GLY A 122 -10.15 7.67 -2.05
N GLU A 123 -9.75 7.99 -0.82
CA GLU A 123 -9.05 9.24 -0.50
C GLU A 123 -7.58 9.17 -0.97
N LEU A 124 -7.07 10.28 -1.49
CA LEU A 124 -5.69 10.37 -2.00
C LEU A 124 -4.69 10.31 -0.84
N LEU A 125 -3.82 9.30 -0.86
CA LEU A 125 -2.83 9.05 0.19
C LEU A 125 -1.43 9.52 -0.17
N MET A 126 -0.99 9.22 -1.40
CA MET A 126 0.39 9.48 -1.82
C MET A 126 0.50 9.56 -3.34
N ILE A 127 1.62 10.06 -3.80
CA ILE A 127 2.04 10.00 -5.19
C ILE A 127 3.16 8.96 -5.29
N ALA A 128 2.94 7.93 -6.10
CA ALA A 128 3.92 6.86 -6.33
C ALA A 128 5.08 7.33 -7.22
N ASP A 129 6.23 6.73 -7.02
CA ASP A 129 7.46 6.95 -7.77
C ASP A 129 8.36 5.70 -7.68
N ASN A 130 9.65 5.89 -7.44
CA ASN A 130 10.70 4.87 -7.42
C ASN A 130 11.68 5.12 -6.26
N THR A 131 11.20 5.54 -5.08
CA THR A 131 12.06 5.79 -3.92
C THR A 131 12.37 4.50 -3.16
N GLY A 132 13.49 4.48 -2.42
CA GLY A 132 13.93 3.33 -1.66
C GLY A 132 14.56 2.21 -2.50
N PHE A 133 14.45 0.97 -2.06
CA PHE A 133 14.94 -0.19 -2.78
C PHE A 133 13.95 -0.60 -3.87
N SER A 134 14.04 0.06 -5.01
CA SER A 134 13.14 -0.12 -6.15
C SER A 134 13.89 0.03 -7.46
N THR A 135 13.53 -0.73 -8.47
CA THR A 135 14.16 -0.71 -9.80
C THR A 135 13.32 0.01 -10.86
N GLY A 136 12.14 0.49 -10.50
CA GLY A 136 11.23 1.15 -11.42
C GLY A 136 9.95 1.63 -10.76
N LEU A 137 9.17 2.43 -11.48
CA LEU A 137 7.91 2.98 -11.01
C LEU A 137 6.91 1.88 -10.66
N HIS A 138 6.60 1.73 -9.38
CA HIS A 138 5.55 0.85 -8.88
C HIS A 138 5.11 1.26 -7.47
N THR A 139 4.03 0.68 -7.00
CA THR A 139 3.65 0.68 -5.59
C THR A 139 3.76 -0.74 -5.06
N HIS A 140 4.59 -0.92 -4.04
CA HIS A 140 4.58 -2.14 -3.24
C HIS A 140 3.46 -2.06 -2.21
N MET A 141 2.63 -3.10 -2.13
CA MET A 141 1.59 -3.27 -1.13
C MET A 141 1.81 -4.57 -0.38
N GLY A 142 2.16 -4.49 0.90
CA GLY A 142 2.21 -5.64 1.80
C GLY A 142 0.91 -5.84 2.56
N LEU A 143 0.78 -7.00 3.20
CA LEU A 143 -0.24 -7.27 4.20
C LEU A 143 0.39 -8.07 5.33
N TYR A 144 0.21 -7.59 6.56
CA TYR A 144 0.59 -8.31 7.77
C TYR A 144 -0.65 -8.52 8.62
N ARG A 145 -0.84 -9.74 9.11
CA ARG A 145 -1.81 -10.03 10.15
C ARG A 145 -1.12 -9.82 11.49
N VAL A 146 -1.71 -8.97 12.34
CA VAL A 146 -1.06 -8.56 13.57
C VAL A 146 -2.01 -8.58 14.76
N GLU A 147 -1.45 -8.88 15.95
CA GLU A 147 -2.03 -8.50 17.22
C GLU A 147 -1.64 -7.08 17.54
N TYR A 148 -2.61 -6.29 18.00
CA TYR A 148 -2.40 -4.88 18.32
C TYR A 148 -3.15 -4.49 19.59
N ASN A 149 -2.46 -3.89 20.54
CA ASN A 149 -3.01 -3.49 21.86
C ASN A 149 -3.06 -1.96 22.04
N GLY A 150 -3.02 -1.18 20.96
CA GLY A 150 -2.95 0.28 20.99
C GLY A 150 -1.52 0.83 20.92
N PHE A 151 -0.51 0.05 21.31
CA PHE A 151 0.90 0.44 21.33
C PHE A 151 1.78 -0.50 20.50
N ASN A 152 1.79 -1.79 20.85
CA ASN A 152 2.65 -2.79 20.24
C ASN A 152 1.95 -3.51 19.10
N ILE A 153 2.71 -3.76 18.04
CA ILE A 153 2.29 -4.56 16.87
C ILE A 153 3.14 -5.82 16.84
N THR A 154 2.49 -6.99 16.85
CA THR A 154 3.15 -8.29 16.77
C THR A 154 2.64 -9.03 15.54
N LYS A 155 3.52 -9.33 14.58
CA LYS A 155 3.19 -10.10 13.38
C LYS A 155 2.90 -11.55 13.76
N VAL A 156 1.78 -12.09 13.27
CA VAL A 156 1.35 -13.48 13.56
C VAL A 156 2.01 -14.46 12.59
N ASP A 157 2.17 -14.12 11.33
CA ASP A 157 2.65 -15.01 10.27
C ASP A 157 4.19 -15.05 10.21
N LYS A 158 4.85 -15.56 11.25
CA LYS A 158 6.31 -15.54 11.38
C LYS A 158 7.06 -16.41 10.35
N ASN A 159 6.38 -17.36 9.73
CA ASN A 159 6.98 -18.34 8.80
C ASN A 159 6.77 -17.99 7.31
N SER A 160 6.03 -16.94 7.00
CA SER A 160 5.83 -16.44 5.64
C SER A 160 6.87 -15.37 5.28
N ALA A 161 6.87 -14.88 4.05
CA ALA A 161 7.81 -13.86 3.58
C ALA A 161 7.84 -12.66 4.57
N GLU A 162 8.83 -12.59 5.42
CA GLU A 162 9.01 -11.61 6.53
C GLU A 162 7.79 -11.48 7.48
N GLY A 163 6.96 -12.52 7.61
CA GLY A 163 5.71 -12.46 8.38
C GLY A 163 4.58 -11.75 7.63
N SER A 164 4.71 -11.55 6.33
CA SER A 164 3.65 -11.02 5.47
C SER A 164 2.66 -12.10 5.03
N PHE A 165 1.52 -11.64 4.56
CA PHE A 165 0.46 -12.47 4.01
C PHE A 165 0.11 -11.98 2.60
N ASP A 166 -0.35 -12.87 1.71
CA ASP A 166 -0.69 -12.48 0.34
C ASP A 166 -1.89 -11.52 0.30
N PRO A 167 -1.72 -10.23 -0.03
CA PRO A 167 -2.83 -9.28 -0.07
C PRO A 167 -3.81 -9.57 -1.19
N SER A 168 -3.40 -10.28 -2.25
CA SER A 168 -4.23 -10.54 -3.43
C SER A 168 -5.44 -11.42 -3.12
N LEU A 169 -5.39 -12.19 -2.05
CA LEU A 169 -6.49 -13.01 -1.55
C LEU A 169 -7.70 -12.18 -1.06
N PHE A 170 -7.50 -10.91 -0.79
CA PHE A 170 -8.52 -9.99 -0.29
C PHE A 170 -8.90 -8.91 -1.34
N PHE A 171 -8.38 -8.99 -2.55
CA PHE A 171 -8.69 -8.02 -3.60
C PHE A 171 -10.13 -8.15 -4.10
N MET A 172 -10.85 -7.03 -4.03
CA MET A 172 -12.22 -6.91 -4.52
C MET A 172 -12.32 -6.82 -6.04
N LYS A 173 -11.19 -6.65 -6.76
CA LYS A 173 -11.10 -6.41 -8.21
C LYS A 173 -11.86 -5.17 -8.67
N GLU A 174 -12.01 -4.20 -7.78
CA GLU A 174 -12.63 -2.90 -7.99
C GLU A 174 -11.66 -1.79 -7.58
N TYR A 175 -11.78 -0.60 -8.18
CA TYR A 175 -10.89 0.51 -7.87
C TYR A 175 -11.40 1.34 -6.69
N ALA A 176 -10.51 1.70 -5.77
CA ALA A 176 -10.84 2.50 -4.60
C ALA A 176 -11.42 3.87 -4.96
N ILE A 177 -10.88 4.52 -6.01
CA ILE A 177 -11.36 5.82 -6.47
C ILE A 177 -12.80 5.77 -6.99
N ASP A 178 -13.25 4.65 -7.56
CA ASP A 178 -14.62 4.48 -8.06
C ASP A 178 -15.62 4.32 -6.89
N LYS A 179 -15.14 4.10 -5.66
CA LYS A 179 -15.94 4.02 -4.42
C LYS A 179 -15.93 5.33 -3.62
N ALA A 180 -15.11 6.29 -4.02
CA ALA A 180 -15.02 7.56 -3.31
C ALA A 180 -16.33 8.36 -3.41
N THR A 181 -16.72 9.01 -2.32
CA THR A 181 -17.86 9.93 -2.33
C THR A 181 -17.53 11.22 -3.07
N LEU A 182 -18.55 11.97 -3.53
CA LEU A 182 -18.32 13.24 -4.22
C LEU A 182 -17.47 14.24 -3.40
N PRO A 183 -17.69 14.45 -2.08
CA PRO A 183 -16.80 15.28 -1.26
C PRO A 183 -15.34 14.78 -1.26
N THR A 184 -15.13 13.47 -1.21
CA THR A 184 -13.77 12.88 -1.27
C THR A 184 -13.11 13.13 -2.63
N LEU A 185 -13.85 13.01 -3.75
CA LEU A 185 -13.33 13.31 -5.09
C LEU A 185 -12.93 14.78 -5.24
N ILE A 186 -13.72 15.70 -4.70
CA ILE A 186 -13.40 17.14 -4.69
C ILE A 186 -12.13 17.40 -3.87
N SER A 187 -12.04 16.80 -2.67
CA SER A 187 -10.86 16.92 -1.81
C SER A 187 -9.59 16.37 -2.47
N ASN A 188 -9.69 15.19 -3.10
CA ASN A 188 -8.59 14.58 -3.85
C ASN A 188 -8.11 15.50 -4.98
N GLY A 189 -9.03 16.04 -5.75
CA GLY A 189 -8.71 16.96 -6.86
C GLY A 189 -7.96 18.20 -6.37
N LEU A 190 -8.44 18.82 -5.28
CA LEU A 190 -7.80 19.99 -4.68
C LEU A 190 -6.41 19.66 -4.12
N LEU A 191 -6.26 18.52 -3.44
CA LEU A 191 -4.98 18.08 -2.86
C LEU A 191 -3.96 17.77 -3.95
N TYR A 192 -4.37 17.06 -5.02
CA TYR A 192 -3.51 16.77 -6.16
C TYR A 192 -3.08 18.05 -6.89
N TYR A 193 -3.99 19.00 -7.07
CA TYR A 193 -3.66 20.31 -7.66
C TYR A 193 -2.65 21.08 -6.80
N LYS A 194 -2.83 21.11 -5.47
CA LYS A 194 -1.85 21.70 -4.56
C LYS A 194 -0.48 21.02 -4.66
N TYR A 195 -0.46 19.69 -4.76
CA TYR A 195 0.77 18.94 -4.98
C TYR A 195 1.48 19.39 -6.27
N LEU A 196 0.76 19.50 -7.40
CA LEU A 196 1.35 19.94 -8.67
C LEU A 196 1.92 21.37 -8.60
N LEU A 197 1.36 22.22 -7.75
CA LEU A 197 1.84 23.59 -7.50
C LEU A 197 2.96 23.66 -6.45
N GLY A 198 3.39 22.55 -5.86
CA GLY A 198 4.36 22.52 -4.77
C GLY A 198 3.85 23.07 -3.44
N LEU A 199 2.52 23.13 -3.25
CA LEU A 199 1.85 23.68 -2.07
C LEU A 199 1.38 22.62 -1.07
N ALA A 200 1.58 21.33 -1.37
CA ALA A 200 1.17 20.18 -0.53
C ALA A 200 2.35 19.29 -0.17
#